data_51a3884ec22fae49a15b59a86cf21a7c
#
_entry.id   51a3884ec22fae49a15b59a86cf21a7c
#
_cell.length_a   1.000
_cell.length_b   1.000
_cell.length_c   1.000
_cell.angle_alpha   90.00
_cell.angle_beta   90.00
_cell.angle_gamma   90.00
#
_symmetry.space_group_name_H-M   'P 1'
#
loop_
_entity.id
_entity.type
_entity.pdbx_description
1 polymer ?
#
loop_
_entity_poly.entity_id
_entity_poly.type
_entity_poly.pdbx_seq_one_letter_code
_entity_poly.pdbx_strand_id
1 'polypeptide(L)'
;IQLRSKSIPESLLLEESKSAVFLAKQNACKLIINDHYKMARDVDADGVHLGVSDAPVEFVRDYLPQGKIIGKTVHSIEEAKIAVKEQPDYIGLGPVRNSITKKELTPCLSEEEFKEIAALLHPIPVFLIGGLNRNDFDLIDRIHVQGICLCSDLSLDKDDPTHLHEIVQKSRSFEPALHSL
;
A
#
# COMPACT_ATOMS: atom_id res chain seq x y z
N ILE A 1 -2.30 -5.62 5.35
CA ILE A 1 -2.55 -6.37 4.08
C ILE A 1 -3.47 -5.53 3.21
N GLN A 2 -3.25 -5.51 1.87
CA GLN A 2 -4.15 -4.84 0.93
C GLN A 2 -4.81 -5.88 0.01
N LEU A 3 -6.15 -5.88 -0.02
CA LEU A 3 -6.95 -6.66 -0.96
C LEU A 3 -7.20 -5.83 -2.23
N ARG A 4 -6.73 -6.33 -3.36
CA ARG A 4 -6.87 -5.69 -4.67
C ARG A 4 -7.27 -6.71 -5.73
N SER A 5 -8.42 -6.50 -6.37
CA SER A 5 -8.83 -7.26 -7.55
C SER A 5 -9.47 -6.30 -8.57
N LYS A 6 -9.04 -6.40 -9.83
CA LYS A 6 -9.59 -5.59 -10.94
C LYS A 6 -10.38 -6.41 -11.96
N SER A 7 -10.41 -7.73 -11.77
CA SER A 7 -10.92 -8.66 -12.79
C SER A 7 -12.12 -9.49 -12.36
N ILE A 8 -12.57 -9.39 -11.11
CA ILE A 8 -13.73 -10.13 -10.61
C ILE A 8 -14.94 -9.21 -10.48
N PRO A 9 -16.17 -9.76 -10.60
CA PRO A 9 -17.40 -9.01 -10.35
C PRO A 9 -17.44 -8.40 -8.94
N GLU A 10 -18.06 -7.24 -8.77
CA GLU A 10 -18.15 -6.54 -7.49
C GLU A 10 -18.80 -7.38 -6.39
N SER A 11 -19.81 -8.19 -6.73
CA SER A 11 -20.47 -9.11 -5.79
C SER A 11 -19.52 -10.15 -5.23
N LEU A 12 -18.62 -10.71 -6.06
CA LEU A 12 -17.62 -11.66 -5.62
C LEU A 12 -16.52 -10.96 -4.80
N LEU A 13 -16.10 -9.76 -5.21
CA LEU A 13 -15.14 -8.96 -4.44
C LEU A 13 -15.70 -8.63 -3.04
N LEU A 14 -16.99 -8.38 -2.92
CA LEU A 14 -17.64 -8.15 -1.62
C LEU A 14 -17.54 -9.38 -0.71
N GLU A 15 -17.82 -10.57 -1.21
CA GLU A 15 -17.71 -11.81 -0.43
C GLU A 15 -16.25 -12.12 -0.04
N GLU A 16 -15.31 -11.93 -0.94
CA GLU A 16 -13.88 -12.05 -0.65
C GLU A 16 -13.43 -11.02 0.40
N SER A 17 -13.93 -9.79 0.31
CA SER A 17 -13.62 -8.73 1.27
C SER A 17 -14.12 -9.06 2.68
N LYS A 18 -15.33 -9.61 2.82
CA LYS A 18 -15.87 -10.07 4.12
C LYS A 18 -14.99 -11.17 4.72
N SER A 19 -14.62 -12.15 3.90
CA SER A 19 -13.74 -13.26 4.32
C SER A 19 -12.36 -12.74 4.73
N ALA A 20 -11.79 -11.81 3.97
CA ALA A 20 -10.50 -11.20 4.26
C ALA A 20 -10.52 -10.39 5.56
N VAL A 21 -11.58 -9.61 5.83
CA VAL A 21 -11.77 -8.87 7.09
C VAL A 21 -11.80 -9.83 8.27
N PHE A 22 -12.56 -10.92 8.16
CA PHE A 22 -12.64 -11.94 9.21
C PHE A 22 -11.25 -12.53 9.53
N LEU A 23 -10.51 -12.95 8.49
CA LEU A 23 -9.16 -13.50 8.65
C LEU A 23 -8.16 -12.48 9.21
N ALA A 24 -8.21 -11.25 8.75
CA ALA A 24 -7.34 -10.18 9.22
C ALA A 24 -7.55 -9.91 10.72
N LYS A 25 -8.79 -9.82 11.18
CA LYS A 25 -9.14 -9.64 12.59
C LYS A 25 -8.64 -10.80 13.47
N GLN A 26 -8.74 -12.04 12.99
CA GLN A 26 -8.23 -13.22 13.71
C GLN A 26 -6.70 -13.23 13.87
N ASN A 27 -5.98 -12.60 12.95
CA ASN A 27 -4.53 -12.59 12.91
C ASN A 27 -3.91 -11.25 13.32
N ALA A 28 -4.68 -10.36 13.94
CA ALA A 28 -4.26 -9.02 14.35
C ALA A 28 -3.61 -8.19 13.20
N CYS A 29 -4.08 -8.40 11.96
CA CYS A 29 -3.62 -7.70 10.77
C CYS A 29 -4.61 -6.59 10.38
N LYS A 30 -4.10 -5.48 9.86
CA LYS A 30 -4.92 -4.46 9.23
C LYS A 30 -5.26 -4.86 7.79
N LEU A 31 -6.54 -4.73 7.41
CA LEU A 31 -7.00 -4.94 6.05
C LEU A 31 -7.38 -3.62 5.38
N ILE A 32 -6.75 -3.35 4.25
CA ILE A 32 -7.01 -2.19 3.39
C ILE A 32 -7.68 -2.68 2.10
N ILE A 33 -8.79 -2.08 1.70
CA ILE A 33 -9.44 -2.35 0.41
C ILE A 33 -8.90 -1.38 -0.63
N ASN A 34 -8.51 -1.87 -1.80
CA ASN A 34 -8.02 -1.01 -2.87
C ASN A 34 -9.19 -0.38 -3.65
N ASP A 35 -9.16 0.93 -3.92
CA ASP A 35 -10.09 1.76 -4.71
C ASP A 35 -11.52 1.85 -4.13
N HIS A 36 -12.10 0.78 -3.65
CA HIS A 36 -13.52 0.63 -3.30
C HIS A 36 -13.84 1.13 -1.87
N TYR A 37 -13.81 2.45 -1.63
CA TYR A 37 -14.04 3.04 -0.29
C TYR A 37 -15.45 2.74 0.27
N LYS A 38 -16.48 2.62 -0.59
CA LYS A 38 -17.83 2.23 -0.16
C LYS A 38 -17.84 0.81 0.40
N MET A 39 -17.21 -0.12 -0.33
CA MET A 39 -17.06 -1.50 0.11
C MET A 39 -16.22 -1.59 1.40
N ALA A 40 -15.14 -0.82 1.53
CA ALA A 40 -14.33 -0.77 2.75
C ALA A 40 -15.18 -0.43 3.99
N ARG A 41 -16.13 0.52 3.86
CA ARG A 41 -17.10 0.84 4.90
C ARG A 41 -18.06 -0.32 5.15
N ASP A 42 -18.65 -0.89 4.10
CA ASP A 42 -19.73 -1.88 4.21
C ASP A 42 -19.25 -3.21 4.81
N VAL A 43 -17.97 -3.58 4.61
CA VAL A 43 -17.36 -4.76 5.22
C VAL A 43 -16.63 -4.47 6.54
N ASP A 44 -16.61 -3.22 6.98
CA ASP A 44 -15.86 -2.76 8.15
C ASP A 44 -14.36 -3.08 8.08
N ALA A 45 -13.75 -2.87 6.89
CA ALA A 45 -12.30 -2.96 6.73
C ALA A 45 -11.58 -1.86 7.54
N ASP A 46 -10.29 -2.04 7.82
CA ASP A 46 -9.49 -1.05 8.56
C ASP A 46 -9.24 0.23 7.75
N GLY A 47 -9.35 0.16 6.43
CA GLY A 47 -9.17 1.33 5.58
C GLY A 47 -9.29 1.06 4.09
N VAL A 48 -8.91 2.08 3.32
CA VAL A 48 -8.92 2.06 1.86
C VAL A 48 -7.60 2.62 1.32
N HIS A 49 -7.18 2.15 0.15
CA HIS A 49 -6.08 2.73 -0.62
C HIS A 49 -6.60 3.30 -1.93
N LEU A 50 -6.31 4.57 -2.19
CA LEU A 50 -6.80 5.33 -3.33
C LEU A 50 -5.69 5.52 -4.38
N GLY A 51 -6.01 5.25 -5.63
CA GLY A 51 -5.17 5.61 -6.77
C GLY A 51 -5.29 7.12 -7.11
N VAL A 52 -4.49 7.55 -8.07
CA VAL A 52 -4.45 8.98 -8.48
C VAL A 52 -5.78 9.46 -9.05
N SER A 53 -6.49 8.58 -9.77
CA SER A 53 -7.79 8.90 -10.42
C SER A 53 -9.01 8.64 -9.54
N ASP A 54 -8.82 8.15 -8.32
CA ASP A 54 -9.91 7.85 -7.40
C ASP A 54 -10.43 9.11 -6.70
N ALA A 55 -11.44 8.95 -5.85
CA ALA A 55 -12.02 10.04 -5.10
C ALA A 55 -10.95 10.76 -4.24
N PRO A 56 -11.07 12.09 -4.03
CA PRO A 56 -10.17 12.84 -3.14
C PRO A 56 -10.18 12.28 -1.71
N VAL A 57 -9.03 12.35 -1.03
CA VAL A 57 -8.88 11.86 0.35
C VAL A 57 -9.88 12.53 1.29
N GLU A 58 -10.08 13.84 1.20
CA GLU A 58 -11.03 14.60 2.00
C GLU A 58 -12.45 14.04 1.88
N PHE A 59 -12.92 13.80 0.65
CA PHE A 59 -14.24 13.22 0.42
C PHE A 59 -14.40 11.84 1.05
N VAL A 60 -13.36 10.99 0.91
CA VAL A 60 -13.38 9.63 1.48
C VAL A 60 -13.26 9.67 3.01
N ARG A 61 -12.53 10.64 3.56
CA ARG A 61 -12.40 10.87 5.00
C ARG A 61 -13.75 11.20 5.64
N ASP A 62 -14.53 12.07 4.99
CA ASP A 62 -15.89 12.42 5.45
C ASP A 62 -16.89 11.26 5.31
N TYR A 63 -16.67 10.40 4.32
CA TYR A 63 -17.54 9.26 4.04
C TYR A 63 -17.32 8.07 4.98
N LEU A 64 -16.08 7.80 5.36
CA LEU A 64 -15.71 6.67 6.21
C LEU A 64 -15.91 6.99 7.70
N PRO A 65 -16.19 5.97 8.53
CA PRO A 65 -16.18 6.14 9.98
C PRO A 65 -14.82 6.67 10.46
N GLN A 66 -14.84 7.44 11.54
CA GLN A 66 -13.62 7.95 12.15
C GLN A 66 -12.64 6.84 12.53
N GLY A 67 -11.35 7.06 12.30
CA GLY A 67 -10.27 6.12 12.62
C GLY A 67 -9.96 5.12 11.51
N LYS A 68 -10.64 5.21 10.35
CA LYS A 68 -10.28 4.40 9.18
C LYS A 68 -9.05 4.96 8.48
N ILE A 69 -8.18 4.07 8.03
CA ILE A 69 -6.90 4.39 7.35
C ILE A 69 -7.16 4.71 5.88
N ILE A 70 -6.62 5.81 5.38
CA ILE A 70 -6.70 6.18 3.97
C ILE A 70 -5.29 6.30 3.40
N GLY A 71 -4.92 5.37 2.52
CA GLY A 71 -3.68 5.45 1.74
C GLY A 71 -3.89 6.12 0.39
N LYS A 72 -2.85 6.72 -0.16
CA LYS A 72 -2.85 7.34 -1.49
C LYS A 72 -1.64 6.90 -2.30
N THR A 73 -1.84 6.62 -3.59
CA THR A 73 -0.74 6.39 -4.54
C THR A 73 -0.16 7.72 -5.01
N VAL A 74 1.17 7.76 -5.17
CA VAL A 74 1.94 8.88 -5.75
C VAL A 74 2.95 8.33 -6.75
N HIS A 75 3.04 8.97 -7.93
CA HIS A 75 3.94 8.60 -9.02
C HIS A 75 4.88 9.74 -9.44
N SER A 76 4.67 10.96 -8.95
CA SER A 76 5.46 12.13 -9.32
C SER A 76 5.54 13.15 -8.18
N ILE A 77 6.43 14.12 -8.32
CA ILE A 77 6.57 15.22 -7.35
C ILE A 77 5.32 16.11 -7.34
N GLU A 78 4.62 16.26 -8.46
CA GLU A 78 3.38 17.01 -8.57
C GLU A 78 2.26 16.33 -7.78
N GLU A 79 2.14 15.02 -7.90
CA GLU A 79 1.19 14.23 -7.12
C GLU A 79 1.52 14.23 -5.62
N ALA A 80 2.81 14.23 -5.27
CA ALA A 80 3.26 14.37 -3.88
C ALA A 80 2.83 15.71 -3.27
N LYS A 81 2.96 16.82 -4.01
CA LYS A 81 2.50 18.14 -3.57
C LYS A 81 0.98 18.18 -3.32
N ILE A 82 0.21 17.42 -4.09
CA ILE A 82 -1.24 17.25 -3.87
C ILE A 82 -1.48 16.42 -2.62
N ALA A 83 -0.80 15.29 -2.48
CA ALA A 83 -0.96 14.38 -1.35
C ALA A 83 -0.62 15.05 0.00
N VAL A 84 0.39 15.93 0.05
CA VAL A 84 0.71 16.75 1.24
C VAL A 84 -0.50 17.60 1.69
N LYS A 85 -1.27 18.14 0.73
CA LYS A 85 -2.47 18.94 1.04
C LYS A 85 -3.65 18.06 1.46
N GLU A 86 -3.80 16.89 0.83
CA GLU A 86 -4.88 15.94 1.11
C GLU A 86 -4.70 15.18 2.43
N GLN A 87 -3.49 15.09 2.97
CA GLN A 87 -3.16 14.45 4.25
C GLN A 87 -3.69 13.00 4.38
N PRO A 88 -3.32 12.09 3.48
CA PRO A 88 -3.60 10.67 3.68
C PRO A 88 -2.80 10.12 4.86
N ASP A 89 -3.19 8.96 5.38
CA ASP A 89 -2.51 8.34 6.52
C ASP A 89 -1.20 7.64 6.09
N TYR A 90 -1.05 7.29 4.83
CA TYR A 90 0.19 6.79 4.23
C TYR A 90 0.21 6.95 2.72
N ILE A 91 1.39 6.88 2.14
CA ILE A 91 1.63 6.94 0.71
C ILE A 91 2.16 5.60 0.18
N GLY A 92 1.63 5.17 -0.98
CA GLY A 92 2.26 4.18 -1.84
C GLY A 92 3.03 4.89 -2.97
N LEU A 93 4.35 4.98 -2.86
CA LEU A 93 5.20 5.68 -3.82
C LEU A 93 5.78 4.69 -4.84
N GLY A 94 5.56 4.92 -6.11
CA GLY A 94 6.06 4.05 -7.19
C GLY A 94 5.48 4.33 -8.57
N PRO A 95 5.72 3.45 -9.55
CA PRO A 95 6.36 2.14 -9.41
C PRO A 95 7.89 2.23 -9.33
N VAL A 96 8.50 1.37 -8.50
CA VAL A 96 9.97 1.23 -8.47
C VAL A 96 10.46 0.56 -9.74
N ARG A 97 9.70 -0.43 -10.22
CA ARG A 97 9.95 -1.12 -11.50
C ARG A 97 8.64 -1.40 -12.22
N ASN A 98 8.69 -1.48 -13.52
CA ASN A 98 7.54 -1.92 -14.32
C ASN A 98 7.12 -3.32 -13.89
N SER A 99 5.84 -3.47 -13.56
CA SER A 99 5.25 -4.72 -13.10
C SER A 99 4.40 -5.34 -14.20
N ILE A 100 4.46 -6.67 -14.33
CA ILE A 100 3.60 -7.46 -15.23
C ILE A 100 2.11 -7.27 -14.91
N THR A 101 1.78 -6.84 -13.70
CA THR A 101 0.39 -6.66 -13.22
C THR A 101 -0.24 -5.32 -13.58
N LYS A 102 0.53 -4.32 -14.04
CA LYS A 102 0.02 -3.05 -14.58
C LYS A 102 0.25 -3.00 -16.09
N LYS A 103 -0.84 -2.85 -16.87
CA LYS A 103 -0.78 -2.75 -18.33
C LYS A 103 -0.29 -1.38 -18.84
N GLU A 104 -0.29 -0.37 -17.99
CA GLU A 104 0.16 0.98 -18.32
C GLU A 104 1.58 1.19 -17.81
N LEU A 105 2.49 1.51 -18.75
CA LEU A 105 3.88 1.85 -18.45
C LEU A 105 3.90 3.27 -17.86
N THR A 106 4.05 3.36 -16.54
CA THR A 106 4.38 4.63 -15.88
C THR A 106 5.92 4.77 -15.93
N PRO A 107 6.48 5.94 -16.24
CA PRO A 107 7.91 6.16 -16.13
C PRO A 107 8.39 5.80 -14.72
N CYS A 108 9.43 4.96 -14.63
CA CYS A 108 10.05 4.67 -13.34
C CYS A 108 10.84 5.88 -12.89
N LEU A 109 10.68 6.27 -11.63
CA LEU A 109 11.47 7.32 -11.00
C LEU A 109 12.91 6.84 -10.77
N SER A 110 13.86 7.76 -10.80
CA SER A 110 15.24 7.52 -10.34
C SER A 110 15.27 7.43 -8.80
N GLU A 111 16.37 6.92 -8.25
CA GLU A 111 16.52 6.85 -6.80
C GLU A 111 16.55 8.24 -6.15
N GLU A 112 17.11 9.23 -6.83
CA GLU A 112 17.14 10.63 -6.40
C GLU A 112 15.74 11.22 -6.34
N GLU A 113 14.90 10.98 -7.34
CA GLU A 113 13.51 11.41 -7.35
C GLU A 113 12.70 10.73 -6.24
N PHE A 114 12.93 9.45 -5.95
CA PHE A 114 12.31 8.77 -4.81
C PHE A 114 12.67 9.44 -3.49
N LYS A 115 13.94 9.80 -3.27
CA LYS A 115 14.41 10.50 -2.06
C LYS A 115 13.79 11.88 -1.93
N GLU A 116 13.75 12.65 -3.03
CA GLU A 116 13.15 13.99 -3.05
C GLU A 116 11.66 13.93 -2.70
N ILE A 117 10.92 12.99 -3.32
CA ILE A 117 9.49 12.83 -3.06
C ILE A 117 9.24 12.35 -1.62
N ALA A 118 10.03 11.39 -1.12
CA ALA A 118 9.90 10.91 0.25
C ALA A 118 10.16 12.02 1.28
N ALA A 119 11.17 12.86 1.04
CA ALA A 119 11.46 14.02 1.89
C ALA A 119 10.33 15.05 1.87
N LEU A 120 9.74 15.32 0.69
CA LEU A 120 8.60 16.24 0.54
C LEU A 120 7.36 15.76 1.30
N LEU A 121 7.13 14.44 1.31
CA LEU A 121 5.95 13.84 1.95
C LEU A 121 6.06 13.74 3.48
N HIS A 122 7.25 13.94 4.07
CA HIS A 122 7.41 13.90 5.52
C HIS A 122 6.47 14.90 6.22
N PRO A 123 5.76 14.52 7.30
CA PRO A 123 5.88 13.28 8.10
C PRO A 123 4.94 12.12 7.67
N ILE A 124 4.28 12.19 6.53
CA ILE A 124 3.39 11.13 6.06
C ILE A 124 4.22 9.86 5.79
N PRO A 125 3.87 8.69 6.37
CA PRO A 125 4.57 7.44 6.11
C PRO A 125 4.55 7.06 4.63
N VAL A 126 5.71 6.69 4.08
CA VAL A 126 5.88 6.31 2.67
C VAL A 126 6.26 4.85 2.55
N PHE A 127 5.56 4.10 1.71
CA PHE A 127 5.87 2.73 1.35
C PHE A 127 6.14 2.64 -0.15
N LEU A 128 7.26 2.04 -0.54
CA LEU A 128 7.57 1.82 -1.95
C LEU A 128 6.68 0.72 -2.53
N ILE A 129 6.20 0.94 -3.76
CA ILE A 129 5.31 0.01 -4.46
C ILE A 129 5.78 -0.24 -5.90
N GLY A 130 5.35 -1.38 -6.46
CA GLY A 130 5.51 -1.73 -7.88
C GLY A 130 6.82 -2.42 -8.22
N GLY A 131 6.72 -3.69 -8.63
CA GLY A 131 7.85 -4.51 -9.11
C GLY A 131 8.88 -4.87 -8.06
N LEU A 132 8.53 -4.82 -6.78
CA LEU A 132 9.41 -5.14 -5.65
C LEU A 132 9.35 -6.62 -5.29
N ASN A 133 10.46 -7.13 -4.75
CA ASN A 133 10.61 -8.48 -4.25
C ASN A 133 11.43 -8.49 -2.93
N ARG A 134 11.60 -9.67 -2.35
CA ARG A 134 12.31 -9.88 -1.06
C ARG A 134 13.78 -9.42 -1.02
N ASN A 135 14.39 -9.08 -2.13
CA ASN A 135 15.77 -8.59 -2.16
C ASN A 135 15.86 -7.05 -2.14
N ASP A 136 14.73 -6.36 -2.09
CA ASP A 136 14.63 -4.90 -2.18
C ASP A 136 14.48 -4.22 -0.81
N PHE A 137 14.63 -4.93 0.30
CA PHE A 137 14.49 -4.35 1.64
C PHE A 137 15.53 -3.26 1.94
N ASP A 138 16.71 -3.31 1.30
CA ASP A 138 17.74 -2.27 1.41
C ASP A 138 17.28 -0.88 0.91
N LEU A 139 16.28 -0.84 0.04
CA LEU A 139 15.68 0.41 -0.43
C LEU A 139 15.04 1.22 0.71
N ILE A 140 14.60 0.58 1.79
CA ILE A 140 14.02 1.26 2.95
C ILE A 140 15.01 2.26 3.53
N ASP A 141 16.24 1.82 3.78
CA ASP A 141 17.29 2.67 4.34
C ASP A 141 17.87 3.64 3.31
N ARG A 142 18.02 3.19 2.04
CA ARG A 142 18.61 4.00 0.98
C ARG A 142 17.75 5.19 0.58
N ILE A 143 16.41 5.03 0.62
CA ILE A 143 15.45 6.07 0.23
C ILE A 143 14.86 6.78 1.46
N HIS A 144 15.08 6.25 2.66
CA HIS A 144 14.53 6.75 3.93
C HIS A 144 12.99 6.71 3.97
N VAL A 145 12.42 5.54 3.67
CA VAL A 145 10.98 5.26 3.72
C VAL A 145 10.62 4.27 4.83
N GLN A 146 9.32 4.11 5.12
CA GLN A 146 8.84 3.25 6.21
C GLN A 146 8.73 1.78 5.83
N GLY A 147 8.77 1.44 4.54
CA GLY A 147 8.68 0.05 4.12
C GLY A 147 8.48 -0.13 2.63
N ILE A 148 8.28 -1.40 2.24
CA ILE A 148 7.98 -1.81 0.87
C ILE A 148 6.71 -2.65 0.81
N CYS A 149 6.00 -2.60 -0.32
CA CYS A 149 4.83 -3.43 -0.57
C CYS A 149 5.15 -4.52 -1.59
N LEU A 150 5.06 -5.76 -1.16
CA LEU A 150 5.25 -6.94 -1.99
C LEU A 150 3.90 -7.48 -2.49
N CYS A 151 3.82 -7.91 -3.74
CA CYS A 151 2.61 -8.48 -4.32
C CYS A 151 2.94 -9.80 -5.05
N SER A 152 3.57 -9.74 -6.21
CA SER A 152 3.88 -10.91 -7.04
C SER A 152 4.84 -11.88 -6.34
N ASP A 153 5.75 -11.37 -5.54
CA ASP A 153 6.69 -12.18 -4.77
C ASP A 153 6.00 -13.03 -3.69
N LEU A 154 4.84 -12.58 -3.19
CA LEU A 154 3.99 -13.33 -2.25
C LEU A 154 3.18 -14.44 -2.92
N SER A 155 2.96 -14.37 -4.23
CA SER A 155 2.07 -15.27 -4.97
C SER A 155 2.82 -16.33 -5.78
N LEU A 156 4.15 -16.23 -5.89
CA LEU A 156 4.95 -17.07 -6.79
C LEU A 156 5.11 -18.51 -6.33
N ASP A 157 4.88 -18.80 -5.05
CA ASP A 157 5.02 -20.17 -4.56
C ASP A 157 3.96 -20.51 -3.51
N LYS A 158 2.76 -20.84 -4.00
CA LYS A 158 1.63 -21.19 -3.14
C LYS A 158 1.87 -22.44 -2.29
N ASP A 159 2.83 -23.27 -2.69
CA ASP A 159 3.11 -24.56 -2.09
C ASP A 159 4.36 -24.54 -1.17
N ASP A 160 5.11 -23.44 -1.13
CA ASP A 160 6.30 -23.29 -0.26
C ASP A 160 6.08 -22.25 0.86
N PRO A 161 5.67 -22.67 2.06
CA PRO A 161 5.50 -21.79 3.20
C PRO A 161 6.82 -21.19 3.72
N THR A 162 7.98 -21.73 3.32
CA THR A 162 9.30 -21.21 3.73
C THR A 162 9.56 -19.85 3.14
N HIS A 163 9.08 -19.60 1.93
CA HIS A 163 9.16 -18.32 1.23
C HIS A 163 8.49 -17.17 2.00
N LEU A 164 7.26 -17.37 2.47
CA LEU A 164 6.57 -16.38 3.31
C LEU A 164 7.29 -16.17 4.64
N HIS A 165 7.84 -17.25 5.22
CA HIS A 165 8.59 -17.17 6.46
C HIS A 165 9.85 -16.31 6.30
N GLU A 166 10.61 -16.48 5.21
CA GLU A 166 11.78 -15.63 4.90
C GLU A 166 11.43 -14.15 4.75
N ILE A 167 10.34 -13.84 4.03
CA ILE A 167 9.85 -12.46 3.87
C ILE A 167 9.51 -11.85 5.24
N VAL A 168 8.77 -12.58 6.08
CA VAL A 168 8.39 -12.12 7.42
C VAL A 168 9.62 -11.94 8.32
N GLN A 169 10.60 -12.85 8.26
CA GLN A 169 11.85 -12.70 9.02
C GLN A 169 12.64 -11.48 8.58
N LYS A 170 12.80 -11.28 7.27
CA LYS A 170 13.45 -10.07 6.73
C LYS A 170 12.71 -8.79 7.13
N SER A 171 11.39 -8.76 7.02
CA SER A 171 10.61 -7.57 7.40
C SER A 171 10.83 -7.17 8.86
N ARG A 172 10.93 -8.13 9.77
CA ARG A 172 11.19 -7.88 11.19
C ARG A 172 12.58 -7.34 11.48
N SER A 173 13.59 -7.68 10.66
CA SER A 173 14.94 -7.14 10.80
C SER A 173 15.05 -5.66 10.38
N PHE A 174 14.05 -5.17 9.63
CA PHE A 174 13.94 -3.78 9.18
C PHE A 174 12.85 -3.00 9.95
N GLU A 175 12.36 -3.53 11.10
CA GLU A 175 11.48 -2.72 11.94
C GLU A 175 12.23 -1.44 12.33
N PRO A 176 11.88 -0.28 11.75
CA PRO A 176 12.37 0.98 12.25
C PRO A 176 11.86 1.09 13.68
N ALA A 177 12.59 1.74 14.54
CA ALA A 177 12.21 2.00 15.93
C ALA A 177 10.89 2.82 15.99
N LEU A 178 9.77 2.19 15.63
CA LEU A 178 8.41 2.73 15.71
C LEU A 178 7.89 2.83 17.16
N HIS A 179 8.78 2.72 18.14
CA HIS A 179 8.44 2.81 19.56
C HIS A 179 8.58 4.22 20.15
N SER A 180 8.53 5.26 19.30
CA SER A 180 8.58 6.65 19.78
C SER A 180 7.70 7.60 18.96
N LEU A 181 6.42 7.23 18.76
CA LEU A 181 5.37 8.19 18.41
C LEU A 181 4.15 7.95 19.31
#